data_d7fbed8a67198770b0dbcc11f170e4fc
#
_entry.id   d7fbed8a67198770b0dbcc11f170e4fc
#
_cell.length_a   1.000
_cell.length_b   1.000
_cell.length_c   1.000
_cell.angle_alpha   90.00
_cell.angle_beta   90.00
_cell.angle_gamma   90.00
#
_symmetry.space_group_name_H-M   'P 1'
#
loop_
_entity.id
_entity.type
_entity.pdbx_description
1 polymer ?
#
loop_
_entity_poly.entity_id
_entity_poly.type
_entity_poly.pdbx_seq_one_letter_code
_entity_poly.pdbx_strand_id
1 'polypeptide(L)'
;LGEKRYRDYKPLTAEQKKGMEKADVDLWEEKAKSGLLRSDDIISRTMLNTRQSIYKEFDGPFKLITEIGISTEQYSRGSAGGKLVIDEQKLKDAIAKNPEDVMELLFKESIPEERDKDNNITKKGIPGGFVTRIHDNLMLGMEEIIKKSGTGENADLYRGVKGNILLDFVSKHSSISLIDKDVLQYSRKIDDLNEMLFRKENNYYAKFAAMEKAISRMNQQSGWLMQQSMK
;
A
#
# COMPACT_ATOMS: atom_id res chain seq x y z
N LEU A 1 2.36 -12.40 -3.02
CA LEU A 1 3.70 -11.77 -2.99
C LEU A 1 4.70 -12.43 -3.98
N GLY A 2 4.54 -13.71 -4.32
CA GLY A 2 5.43 -14.45 -5.24
C GLY A 2 5.14 -14.24 -6.73
N GLU A 3 4.09 -13.54 -7.09
CA GLU A 3 3.67 -13.34 -8.47
C GLU A 3 4.69 -12.52 -9.26
N LYS A 4 4.88 -12.89 -10.57
CA LYS A 4 5.86 -12.20 -11.44
C LYS A 4 5.40 -10.78 -11.74
N ARG A 5 6.30 -9.79 -11.55
CA ARG A 5 6.07 -8.39 -11.93
C ARG A 5 6.58 -8.12 -13.35
N TYR A 6 5.69 -7.67 -14.22
CA TYR A 6 6.03 -7.24 -15.59
C TYR A 6 6.20 -5.73 -15.63
N ARG A 7 7.45 -5.25 -15.48
CA ARG A 7 7.75 -3.81 -15.36
C ARG A 7 7.58 -3.02 -16.66
N ASP A 8 7.63 -3.71 -17.79
CA ASP A 8 7.50 -3.10 -19.11
C ASP A 8 6.05 -2.77 -19.46
N TYR A 9 5.10 -3.43 -18.76
CA TYR A 9 3.68 -3.18 -18.92
C TYR A 9 3.22 -2.09 -17.95
N LYS A 10 3.22 -0.84 -18.46
CA LYS A 10 2.69 0.31 -17.71
C LYS A 10 1.18 0.43 -17.92
N PRO A 11 0.44 1.08 -17.00
CA PRO A 11 -0.98 1.36 -17.24
C PRO A 11 -1.18 2.14 -18.55
N LEU A 12 -2.17 1.71 -19.34
CA LEU A 12 -2.50 2.35 -20.61
C LEU A 12 -3.26 3.65 -20.38
N THR A 13 -2.94 4.68 -21.15
CA THR A 13 -3.75 5.90 -21.20
C THR A 13 -5.06 5.66 -21.96
N ALA A 14 -6.02 6.55 -21.78
CA ALA A 14 -7.31 6.47 -22.49
C ALA A 14 -7.15 6.52 -24.02
N GLU A 15 -6.15 7.25 -24.53
CA GLU A 15 -5.84 7.33 -25.95
C GLU A 15 -5.24 6.04 -26.48
N GLN A 16 -4.31 5.45 -25.76
CA GLN A 16 -3.70 4.16 -26.11
C GLN A 16 -4.76 3.05 -26.16
N LYS A 17 -5.69 3.03 -25.20
CA LYS A 17 -6.79 2.05 -25.19
C LYS A 17 -7.71 2.19 -26.41
N LYS A 18 -7.95 3.41 -26.91
CA LYS A 18 -8.77 3.63 -28.12
C LYS A 18 -8.13 3.09 -29.38
N GLY A 19 -6.80 3.01 -29.43
CA GLY A 19 -6.04 2.51 -30.57
C GLY A 19 -5.77 1.00 -30.56
N MET A 20 -6.24 0.27 -29.53
CA MET A 20 -6.00 -1.18 -29.36
C MET A 20 -7.32 -1.95 -29.38
N GLU A 21 -7.26 -3.21 -29.77
CA GLU A 21 -8.40 -4.12 -29.61
C GLU A 21 -8.64 -4.42 -28.13
N LYS A 22 -9.90 -4.63 -27.76
CA LYS A 22 -10.29 -4.86 -26.36
C LYS A 22 -9.55 -6.05 -25.74
N ALA A 23 -9.36 -7.13 -26.48
CA ALA A 23 -8.64 -8.31 -26.00
C ALA A 23 -7.17 -7.99 -25.65
N ASP A 24 -6.51 -7.15 -26.47
CA ASP A 24 -5.13 -6.74 -26.23
C ASP A 24 -5.03 -5.78 -25.02
N VAL A 25 -6.01 -4.90 -24.85
CA VAL A 25 -6.11 -4.03 -23.67
C VAL A 25 -6.24 -4.87 -22.40
N ASP A 26 -7.13 -5.87 -22.40
CA ASP A 26 -7.38 -6.73 -21.24
C ASP A 26 -6.10 -7.53 -20.86
N LEU A 27 -5.43 -8.12 -21.85
CA LEU A 27 -4.14 -8.84 -21.65
C LEU A 27 -3.04 -7.92 -21.16
N TRP A 28 -2.98 -6.69 -21.68
CA TRP A 28 -2.00 -5.70 -21.24
C TRP A 28 -2.26 -5.27 -19.79
N GLU A 29 -3.52 -4.99 -19.45
CA GLU A 29 -3.89 -4.59 -18.09
C GLU A 29 -3.68 -5.70 -17.08
N GLU A 30 -3.95 -6.96 -17.45
CA GLU A 30 -3.65 -8.13 -16.61
C GLU A 30 -2.16 -8.18 -16.27
N LYS A 31 -1.29 -8.04 -17.28
CA LYS A 31 0.16 -7.99 -17.06
C LYS A 31 0.61 -6.77 -16.27
N ALA A 32 -0.01 -5.62 -16.51
CA ALA A 32 0.27 -4.39 -15.77
C ALA A 32 -0.12 -4.50 -14.29
N LYS A 33 -1.19 -5.25 -13.96
CA LYS A 33 -1.65 -5.50 -12.59
C LYS A 33 -0.88 -6.64 -11.91
N SER A 34 -0.31 -7.59 -12.68
CA SER A 34 0.40 -8.75 -12.13
C SER A 34 1.56 -8.33 -11.24
N GLY A 35 1.67 -8.96 -10.08
CA GLY A 35 2.74 -8.75 -9.12
C GLY A 35 2.82 -7.33 -8.53
N LEU A 36 1.75 -6.54 -8.54
CA LEU A 36 1.73 -5.21 -7.92
C LEU A 36 2.01 -5.28 -6.42
N LEU A 37 1.55 -6.32 -5.73
CA LEU A 37 1.79 -6.55 -4.30
C LEU A 37 3.13 -7.24 -4.02
N ARG A 38 3.94 -7.50 -5.05
CA ARG A 38 5.26 -8.09 -4.86
C ARG A 38 6.14 -7.12 -4.08
N SER A 39 6.63 -7.59 -2.95
CA SER A 39 7.45 -6.77 -2.04
C SER A 39 6.70 -5.57 -1.42
N ASP A 40 5.36 -5.65 -1.32
CA ASP A 40 4.61 -4.67 -0.55
C ASP A 40 5.13 -4.68 0.89
N ASP A 41 5.48 -3.49 1.38
CA ASP A 41 6.14 -3.31 2.68
C ASP A 41 5.20 -3.60 3.86
N ILE A 42 3.93 -3.25 3.74
CA ILE A 42 2.94 -3.46 4.81
C ILE A 42 2.67 -4.96 4.95
N ILE A 43 2.35 -5.63 3.85
CA ILE A 43 2.05 -7.08 3.86
C ILE A 43 3.28 -7.86 4.31
N SER A 44 4.48 -7.53 3.78
CA SER A 44 5.72 -8.21 4.13
C SER A 44 6.06 -8.05 5.60
N ARG A 45 5.92 -6.85 6.15
CA ARG A 45 6.16 -6.55 7.57
C ARG A 45 5.13 -7.25 8.47
N THR A 46 3.85 -7.20 8.11
CA THR A 46 2.79 -7.90 8.85
C THR A 46 3.05 -9.40 8.93
N MET A 47 3.41 -10.02 7.80
CA MET A 47 3.75 -11.44 7.76
C MET A 47 5.00 -11.75 8.60
N LEU A 48 6.03 -10.91 8.54
CA LEU A 48 7.26 -11.07 9.34
C LEU A 48 6.96 -10.96 10.83
N ASN A 49 6.24 -9.92 11.24
CA ASN A 49 5.86 -9.70 12.64
C ASN A 49 5.00 -10.86 13.16
N THR A 50 4.03 -11.32 12.38
CA THR A 50 3.22 -12.49 12.72
C THR A 50 4.09 -13.74 12.91
N ARG A 51 5.03 -13.99 11.98
CA ARG A 51 5.96 -15.12 12.09
C ARG A 51 6.87 -15.03 13.31
N GLN A 52 7.41 -13.85 13.59
CA GLN A 52 8.26 -13.63 14.78
C GLN A 52 7.46 -13.81 16.08
N SER A 53 6.19 -13.42 16.10
CA SER A 53 5.34 -13.56 17.27
C SER A 53 5.02 -15.01 17.64
N ILE A 54 5.13 -15.94 16.68
CA ILE A 54 4.92 -17.39 16.90
C ILE A 54 5.96 -17.95 17.89
N TYR A 55 7.22 -17.49 17.77
CA TYR A 55 8.33 -17.99 18.57
C TYR A 55 8.68 -17.14 19.79
N LYS A 56 7.90 -16.08 20.03
CA LYS A 56 8.11 -15.24 21.20
C LYS A 56 7.66 -15.96 22.45
N GLU A 57 8.57 -16.04 23.43
CA GLU A 57 8.27 -16.66 24.72
C GLU A 57 7.04 -16.04 25.38
N PHE A 58 6.27 -16.88 26.04
CA PHE A 58 5.13 -16.51 26.85
C PHE A 58 5.53 -16.58 28.33
N ASP A 59 5.00 -15.67 29.13
CA ASP A 59 5.24 -15.64 30.57
C ASP A 59 4.17 -16.49 31.28
N GLY A 60 4.45 -17.80 31.40
CA GLY A 60 3.54 -18.77 31.95
C GLY A 60 4.22 -20.14 32.11
N PRO A 61 3.45 -21.16 32.55
CA PRO A 61 3.96 -22.53 32.69
C PRO A 61 4.45 -23.14 31.38
N PHE A 62 3.73 -22.87 30.29
CA PHE A 62 4.17 -23.14 28.91
C PHE A 62 4.77 -21.89 28.33
N LYS A 63 5.99 -21.97 27.86
CA LYS A 63 6.71 -20.82 27.28
C LYS A 63 6.53 -20.71 25.77
N LEU A 64 6.43 -21.84 25.09
CA LEU A 64 6.34 -21.91 23.64
C LEU A 64 5.19 -22.82 23.20
N ILE A 65 4.60 -22.49 22.06
CA ILE A 65 3.52 -23.32 21.47
C ILE A 65 3.99 -24.73 21.09
N THR A 66 5.30 -24.93 20.90
CA THR A 66 5.88 -26.23 20.62
C THR A 66 5.77 -27.19 21.81
N GLU A 67 5.65 -26.67 23.01
CA GLU A 67 5.47 -27.47 24.23
C GLU A 67 4.09 -28.13 24.27
N ILE A 68 3.07 -27.50 23.67
CA ILE A 68 1.73 -28.04 23.54
C ILE A 68 1.48 -28.77 22.21
N GLY A 69 2.52 -29.02 21.40
CA GLY A 69 2.41 -29.79 20.15
C GLY A 69 2.11 -28.95 18.91
N ILE A 70 2.15 -27.63 18.96
CA ILE A 70 2.00 -26.77 17.80
C ILE A 70 3.38 -26.32 17.32
N SER A 71 3.77 -26.65 16.08
CA SER A 71 5.06 -26.32 15.50
C SER A 71 4.91 -25.84 14.07
N THR A 72 6.00 -25.37 13.47
CA THR A 72 6.02 -25.08 12.04
C THR A 72 6.65 -26.24 11.28
N GLU A 73 6.12 -26.49 10.09
CA GLU A 73 6.70 -27.48 9.16
C GLU A 73 8.17 -27.15 8.89
N GLN A 74 8.99 -28.19 8.82
CA GLN A 74 10.40 -28.03 8.49
C GLN A 74 10.56 -27.41 7.10
N TYR A 75 11.45 -26.44 6.96
CA TYR A 75 11.68 -25.77 5.71
C TYR A 75 12.13 -26.77 4.63
N SER A 76 11.42 -26.77 3.52
CA SER A 76 11.83 -27.48 2.28
C SER A 76 11.96 -26.50 1.14
N ARG A 77 12.90 -26.76 0.23
CA ARG A 77 13.12 -25.89 -0.95
C ARG A 77 11.87 -25.86 -1.81
N GLY A 78 11.30 -24.66 -2.01
CA GLY A 78 10.05 -24.45 -2.74
C GLY A 78 8.78 -24.33 -1.86
N SER A 79 8.88 -24.62 -0.55
CA SER A 79 7.77 -24.33 0.37
C SER A 79 7.73 -22.84 0.73
N ALA A 80 6.53 -22.32 0.95
CA ALA A 80 6.35 -20.94 1.44
C ALA A 80 6.91 -20.74 2.86
N GLY A 81 7.17 -21.83 3.58
CA GLY A 81 7.58 -21.84 4.99
C GLY A 81 6.48 -21.35 5.94
N GLY A 82 6.61 -21.69 7.22
CA GLY A 82 5.68 -21.19 8.26
C GLY A 82 4.31 -21.87 8.30
N LYS A 83 4.09 -22.96 7.57
CA LYS A 83 2.90 -23.79 7.72
C LYS A 83 2.89 -24.39 9.13
N LEU A 84 1.81 -24.21 9.87
CA LEU A 84 1.65 -24.78 11.20
C LEU A 84 1.30 -26.27 11.09
N VAL A 85 1.90 -27.07 11.95
CA VAL A 85 1.65 -28.49 12.12
C VAL A 85 1.25 -28.72 13.56
N ILE A 86 0.20 -29.52 13.77
CA ILE A 86 -0.32 -29.86 15.09
C ILE A 86 -0.10 -31.34 15.36
N ASP A 87 0.60 -31.63 16.43
CA ASP A 87 0.65 -32.95 17.06
C ASP A 87 -0.60 -33.09 17.95
N GLU A 88 -1.63 -33.72 17.40
CA GLU A 88 -2.92 -33.83 18.10
C GLU A 88 -2.80 -34.57 19.43
N GLN A 89 -1.95 -35.60 19.53
CA GLN A 89 -1.81 -36.36 20.75
C GLN A 89 -1.17 -35.51 21.85
N LYS A 90 -0.08 -34.81 21.50
CA LYS A 90 0.61 -33.92 22.44
C LYS A 90 -0.28 -32.77 22.89
N LEU A 91 -1.09 -32.21 21.97
CA LEU A 91 -2.04 -31.15 22.29
C LEU A 91 -3.14 -31.66 23.24
N LYS A 92 -3.72 -32.83 22.96
CA LYS A 92 -4.72 -33.47 23.84
C LYS A 92 -4.16 -33.74 25.24
N ASP A 93 -2.94 -34.26 25.32
CA ASP A 93 -2.27 -34.53 26.60
C ASP A 93 -2.00 -33.24 27.39
N ALA A 94 -1.59 -32.17 26.70
CA ALA A 94 -1.38 -30.86 27.33
C ALA A 94 -2.70 -30.29 27.89
N ILE A 95 -3.79 -30.35 27.10
CA ILE A 95 -5.11 -29.89 27.51
C ILE A 95 -5.63 -30.72 28.68
N ALA A 96 -5.45 -32.06 28.64
CA ALA A 96 -5.91 -32.93 29.71
C ALA A 96 -5.18 -32.68 31.04
N LYS A 97 -3.91 -32.30 31.01
CA LYS A 97 -3.09 -32.01 32.19
C LYS A 97 -3.37 -30.63 32.76
N ASN A 98 -3.32 -29.60 31.92
CA ASN A 98 -3.38 -28.19 32.34
C ASN A 98 -4.19 -27.35 31.33
N PRO A 99 -5.52 -27.48 31.32
CA PRO A 99 -6.35 -26.78 30.33
C PRO A 99 -6.29 -25.26 30.46
N GLU A 100 -6.20 -24.74 31.69
CA GLU A 100 -6.12 -23.28 31.94
C GLU A 100 -4.82 -22.69 31.40
N ASP A 101 -3.68 -23.35 31.62
CA ASP A 101 -2.39 -22.90 31.13
C ASP A 101 -2.31 -22.95 29.60
N VAL A 102 -2.94 -23.94 28.96
CA VAL A 102 -3.05 -24.00 27.49
C VAL A 102 -3.92 -22.87 26.96
N MET A 103 -5.05 -22.58 27.62
CA MET A 103 -5.91 -21.47 27.27
C MET A 103 -5.18 -20.11 27.41
N GLU A 104 -4.43 -19.96 28.50
CA GLU A 104 -3.64 -18.73 28.72
C GLU A 104 -2.56 -18.55 27.65
N LEU A 105 -1.78 -19.60 27.34
CA LEU A 105 -0.77 -19.60 26.28
C LEU A 105 -1.37 -19.22 24.92
N LEU A 106 -2.59 -19.68 24.61
CA LEU A 106 -3.20 -19.43 23.32
C LEU A 106 -3.95 -18.10 23.24
N PHE A 107 -4.73 -17.74 24.27
CA PHE A 107 -5.76 -16.71 24.18
C PHE A 107 -5.66 -15.58 25.21
N LYS A 108 -4.64 -15.54 26.06
CA LYS A 108 -4.45 -14.41 26.98
C LYS A 108 -4.52 -13.08 26.23
N GLU A 109 -5.28 -12.14 26.75
CA GLU A 109 -5.39 -10.81 26.16
C GLU A 109 -4.04 -10.07 26.22
N SER A 110 -3.72 -9.31 25.17
CA SER A 110 -2.57 -8.42 25.19
C SER A 110 -2.89 -7.16 25.95
N ILE A 111 -1.95 -6.68 26.77
CA ILE A 111 -2.05 -5.37 27.40
C ILE A 111 -1.10 -4.44 26.63
N PRO A 112 -1.60 -3.40 25.97
CA PRO A 112 -0.76 -2.48 25.22
C PRO A 112 0.18 -1.71 26.16
N GLU A 113 1.33 -1.34 25.63
CA GLU A 113 2.29 -0.47 26.31
C GLU A 113 1.72 0.96 26.37
N GLU A 114 1.72 1.53 27.56
CA GLU A 114 1.33 2.93 27.75
C GLU A 114 2.57 3.83 27.71
N ARG A 115 2.49 4.92 26.96
CA ARG A 115 3.56 5.92 26.84
C ARG A 115 3.04 7.31 27.20
N ASP A 116 3.89 8.15 27.77
CA ASP A 116 3.61 9.55 28.04
C ASP A 116 3.72 10.42 26.76
N LYS A 117 3.50 11.72 26.93
CA LYS A 117 3.59 12.70 25.82
C LYS A 117 5.02 12.81 25.25
N ASP A 118 6.02 12.46 26.04
CA ASP A 118 7.44 12.51 25.70
C ASP A 118 7.91 11.14 25.15
N ASN A 119 6.97 10.20 24.86
CA ASN A 119 7.21 8.86 24.34
C ASN A 119 7.96 7.91 25.29
N ASN A 120 8.03 8.21 26.61
CA ASN A 120 8.58 7.31 27.60
C ASN A 120 7.55 6.26 27.99
N ILE A 121 8.02 5.02 28.24
CA ILE A 121 7.17 3.91 28.68
C ILE A 121 6.73 4.17 30.12
N THR A 122 5.45 4.44 30.33
CA THR A 122 4.85 4.59 31.67
C THR A 122 4.36 3.26 32.20
N LYS A 123 3.93 2.35 31.31
CA LYS A 123 3.52 1.00 31.67
C LYS A 123 3.95 0.03 30.61
N LYS A 124 4.68 -0.99 31.00
CA LYS A 124 5.16 -2.03 30.09
C LYS A 124 3.98 -2.88 29.62
N GLY A 125 3.85 -3.06 28.30
CA GLY A 125 2.85 -3.94 27.72
C GLY A 125 3.12 -5.41 28.08
N ILE A 126 2.05 -6.19 28.18
CA ILE A 126 2.13 -7.64 28.35
C ILE A 126 1.71 -8.27 27.03
N PRO A 127 2.59 -9.05 26.38
CA PRO A 127 2.24 -9.74 25.15
C PRO A 127 1.13 -10.77 25.43
N GLY A 128 0.13 -10.78 24.57
CA GLY A 128 -0.95 -11.75 24.64
C GLY A 128 -0.52 -13.17 24.31
N GLY A 129 -1.46 -14.09 24.38
CA GLY A 129 -1.30 -15.47 23.95
C GLY A 129 -1.01 -15.59 22.45
N PHE A 130 -0.68 -16.79 22.01
CA PHE A 130 -0.28 -17.04 20.63
C PHE A 130 -1.30 -16.57 19.59
N VAL A 131 -2.56 -16.93 19.75
CA VAL A 131 -3.65 -16.56 18.82
C VAL A 131 -3.92 -15.06 18.89
N THR A 132 -3.92 -14.49 20.09
CA THR A 132 -4.10 -13.06 20.30
C THR A 132 -3.02 -12.25 19.60
N ARG A 133 -1.75 -12.66 19.70
CA ARG A 133 -0.62 -11.99 19.02
C ARG A 133 -0.75 -12.04 17.48
N ILE A 134 -1.19 -13.18 16.94
CA ILE A 134 -1.46 -13.29 15.49
C ILE A 134 -2.59 -12.33 15.11
N HIS A 135 -3.69 -12.35 15.84
CA HIS A 135 -4.82 -11.47 15.61
C HIS A 135 -4.40 -10.00 15.65
N ASP A 136 -3.68 -9.56 16.69
CA ASP A 136 -3.23 -8.18 16.85
C ASP A 136 -2.32 -7.74 15.71
N ASN A 137 -1.36 -8.58 15.28
CA ASN A 137 -0.50 -8.28 14.14
C ASN A 137 -1.27 -8.16 12.82
N LEU A 138 -2.26 -9.02 12.59
CA LEU A 138 -3.13 -8.94 11.41
C LEU A 138 -3.99 -7.69 11.45
N MET A 139 -4.55 -7.34 12.61
CA MET A 139 -5.35 -6.13 12.78
C MET A 139 -4.53 -4.86 12.51
N LEU A 140 -3.30 -4.78 13.05
CA LEU A 140 -2.37 -3.67 12.75
C LEU A 140 -2.04 -3.58 11.26
N GLY A 141 -1.78 -4.71 10.61
CA GLY A 141 -1.53 -4.75 9.17
C GLY A 141 -2.74 -4.28 8.35
N MET A 142 -3.95 -4.72 8.72
CA MET A 142 -5.19 -4.27 8.08
C MET A 142 -5.42 -2.77 8.29
N GLU A 143 -5.15 -2.26 9.49
CA GLU A 143 -5.22 -0.84 9.81
C GLU A 143 -4.30 0.00 8.90
N GLU A 144 -3.05 -0.43 8.73
CA GLU A 144 -2.10 0.23 7.83
C GLU A 144 -2.54 0.18 6.36
N ILE A 145 -3.11 -0.94 5.91
CA ILE A 145 -3.67 -1.06 4.55
C ILE A 145 -4.83 -0.08 4.35
N ILE A 146 -5.77 -0.04 5.30
CA ILE A 146 -6.92 0.88 5.24
C ILE A 146 -6.46 2.34 5.24
N LYS A 147 -5.47 2.68 6.07
CA LYS A 147 -4.89 4.03 6.10
C LYS A 147 -4.26 4.43 4.77
N LYS A 148 -3.59 3.49 4.09
CA LYS A 148 -2.91 3.72 2.81
C LYS A 148 -3.88 3.77 1.63
N SER A 149 -4.79 2.81 1.55
CA SER A 149 -5.62 2.53 0.37
C SER A 149 -7.11 2.87 0.55
N GLY A 150 -7.54 3.20 1.76
CA GLY A 150 -8.96 3.33 2.08
C GLY A 150 -9.65 1.98 2.26
N THR A 151 -10.95 2.00 2.48
CA THR A 151 -11.77 0.80 2.74
C THR A 151 -12.19 0.08 1.45
N GLY A 152 -12.04 0.71 0.28
CA GLY A 152 -12.48 0.17 -1.00
C GLY A 152 -14.00 -0.07 -1.07
N GLU A 153 -14.40 -0.87 -2.05
CA GLU A 153 -15.82 -1.25 -2.26
C GLU A 153 -16.37 -2.17 -1.16
N ASN A 154 -15.50 -2.80 -0.37
CA ASN A 154 -15.87 -3.76 0.67
C ASN A 154 -15.98 -3.11 2.06
N ALA A 155 -16.24 -1.81 2.14
CA ALA A 155 -16.40 -1.09 3.42
C ALA A 155 -17.42 -1.75 4.37
N ASP A 156 -18.46 -2.38 3.82
CA ASP A 156 -19.50 -3.05 4.60
C ASP A 156 -19.02 -4.36 5.27
N LEU A 157 -18.02 -5.04 4.70
CA LEU A 157 -17.41 -6.23 5.31
C LEU A 157 -16.66 -5.85 6.60
N TYR A 158 -16.03 -4.69 6.64
CA TYR A 158 -15.33 -4.21 7.83
C TYR A 158 -16.29 -3.79 8.94
N ARG A 159 -17.52 -3.36 8.60
CA ARG A 159 -18.58 -3.05 9.56
C ARG A 159 -19.14 -4.30 10.26
N GLY A 160 -19.07 -5.46 9.60
CA GLY A 160 -19.51 -6.75 10.13
C GLY A 160 -18.55 -7.36 11.16
N VAL A 161 -17.28 -6.93 11.18
CA VAL A 161 -16.32 -7.38 12.20
C VAL A 161 -16.58 -6.61 13.48
N LYS A 162 -17.17 -7.27 14.47
CA LYS A 162 -17.47 -6.74 15.81
C LYS A 162 -16.17 -6.48 16.60
N GLY A 163 -15.33 -5.59 16.13
CA GLY A 163 -14.16 -5.12 16.86
C GLY A 163 -14.19 -3.61 16.86
N ASN A 164 -14.39 -2.99 18.03
CA ASN A 164 -14.44 -1.53 18.18
C ASN A 164 -13.24 -0.81 17.55
N ILE A 165 -12.07 -1.46 17.48
CA ILE A 165 -10.82 -0.87 16.97
C ILE A 165 -10.90 -0.61 15.47
N LEU A 166 -11.34 -1.58 14.64
CA LEU A 166 -11.46 -1.39 13.19
C LEU A 166 -12.56 -0.41 12.81
N LEU A 167 -13.71 -0.47 13.51
CA LEU A 167 -14.82 0.47 13.29
C LEU A 167 -14.41 1.90 13.63
N ASP A 168 -13.71 2.10 14.74
CA ASP A 168 -13.24 3.42 15.18
C ASP A 168 -12.16 3.97 14.22
N PHE A 169 -11.29 3.10 13.73
CA PHE A 169 -10.27 3.46 12.75
C PHE A 169 -10.88 3.78 11.36
N VAL A 170 -11.78 2.94 10.87
CA VAL A 170 -12.51 3.18 9.61
C VAL A 170 -13.33 4.46 9.72
N SER A 171 -13.98 4.74 10.85
CA SER A 171 -14.75 5.97 11.04
C SER A 171 -13.86 7.23 11.09
N LYS A 172 -12.68 7.13 11.69
CA LYS A 172 -11.72 8.25 11.80
C LYS A 172 -10.97 8.55 10.49
N HIS A 173 -10.75 7.53 9.64
CA HIS A 173 -9.94 7.65 8.43
C HIS A 173 -10.73 7.43 7.13
N SER A 174 -12.06 7.35 7.21
CA SER A 174 -12.93 7.07 6.06
C SER A 174 -13.02 8.19 5.03
N SER A 175 -12.54 9.40 5.34
CA SER A 175 -12.76 10.53 4.45
C SER A 175 -11.77 10.63 3.28
N ILE A 176 -10.48 10.37 3.50
CA ILE A 176 -9.46 10.46 2.42
C ILE A 176 -8.27 9.57 2.76
N SER A 177 -8.01 8.55 1.95
CA SER A 177 -6.82 7.70 2.08
C SER A 177 -5.54 8.46 1.68
N LEU A 178 -4.36 7.92 2.02
CA LEU A 178 -3.09 8.50 1.59
C LEU A 178 -2.97 8.50 0.06
N ILE A 179 -3.44 7.45 -0.60
CA ILE A 179 -3.45 7.36 -2.06
C ILE A 179 -4.35 8.43 -2.67
N ASP A 180 -5.53 8.68 -2.11
CA ASP A 180 -6.43 9.75 -2.59
C ASP A 180 -5.78 11.13 -2.45
N LYS A 181 -5.07 11.38 -1.35
CA LYS A 181 -4.30 12.62 -1.18
C LYS A 181 -3.22 12.78 -2.24
N ASP A 182 -2.48 11.72 -2.53
CA ASP A 182 -1.46 11.71 -3.57
C ASP A 182 -2.07 11.94 -4.96
N VAL A 183 -3.19 11.30 -5.27
CA VAL A 183 -3.94 11.51 -6.54
C VAL A 183 -4.37 12.96 -6.67
N LEU A 184 -4.94 13.56 -5.62
CA LEU A 184 -5.32 14.97 -5.63
C LEU A 184 -4.12 15.91 -5.81
N GLN A 185 -3.00 15.60 -5.17
CA GLN A 185 -1.77 16.38 -5.32
C GLN A 185 -1.22 16.30 -6.76
N TYR A 186 -1.18 15.09 -7.34
CA TYR A 186 -0.74 14.91 -8.72
C TYR A 186 -1.70 15.58 -9.72
N SER A 187 -3.00 15.52 -9.50
CA SER A 187 -3.98 16.22 -10.33
C SER A 187 -3.73 17.73 -10.34
N ARG A 188 -3.55 18.36 -9.17
CA ARG A 188 -3.20 19.78 -9.07
C ARG A 188 -1.92 20.10 -9.81
N LYS A 189 -0.88 19.25 -9.66
CA LYS A 189 0.40 19.44 -10.36
C LYS A 189 0.25 19.34 -11.88
N ILE A 190 -0.62 18.47 -12.37
CA ILE A 190 -0.95 18.39 -13.80
C ILE A 190 -1.62 19.67 -14.28
N ASP A 191 -2.59 20.20 -13.52
CA ASP A 191 -3.27 21.44 -13.83
C ASP A 191 -2.30 22.64 -13.89
N ASP A 192 -1.39 22.75 -12.91
CA ASP A 192 -0.35 23.78 -12.88
C ASP A 192 0.59 23.68 -14.10
N LEU A 193 0.97 22.46 -14.48
CA LEU A 193 1.82 22.23 -15.66
C LEU A 193 1.09 22.58 -16.96
N ASN A 194 -0.20 22.26 -17.07
CA ASN A 194 -1.02 22.63 -18.23
C ASN A 194 -1.14 24.16 -18.36
N GLU A 195 -1.37 24.86 -17.23
CA GLU A 195 -1.41 26.32 -17.24
C GLU A 195 -0.06 26.94 -17.64
N MET A 196 1.05 26.38 -17.13
CA MET A 196 2.38 26.83 -17.53
C MET A 196 2.65 26.58 -19.02
N LEU A 197 2.21 25.46 -19.56
CA LEU A 197 2.34 25.10 -20.97
C LEU A 197 1.53 26.09 -21.83
N PHE A 198 0.31 26.38 -21.45
CA PHE A 198 -0.52 27.37 -22.12
C PHE A 198 0.10 28.79 -22.13
N ARG A 199 0.68 29.22 -21.00
CA ARG A 199 1.41 30.49 -20.92
C ARG A 199 2.65 30.52 -21.84
N LYS A 200 3.40 29.40 -21.91
CA LYS A 200 4.54 29.28 -22.83
C LYS A 200 4.11 29.31 -24.28
N GLU A 201 3.06 28.61 -24.63
CA GLU A 201 2.50 28.58 -25.97
C GLU A 201 2.09 29.99 -26.42
N ASN A 202 1.32 30.70 -25.62
CA ASN A 202 0.95 32.09 -25.87
C ASN A 202 2.16 33.02 -26.03
N ASN A 203 3.21 32.83 -25.23
CA ASN A 203 4.46 33.58 -25.36
C ASN A 203 5.18 33.31 -26.70
N TYR A 204 5.16 32.05 -27.15
CA TYR A 204 5.74 31.72 -28.46
C TYR A 204 4.92 32.34 -29.60
N TYR A 205 3.60 32.25 -29.55
CA TYR A 205 2.74 32.91 -30.54
C TYR A 205 2.95 34.42 -30.59
N ALA A 206 3.09 35.09 -29.45
CA ALA A 206 3.40 36.50 -29.38
C ALA A 206 4.78 36.83 -30.01
N LYS A 207 5.80 35.99 -29.77
CA LYS A 207 7.11 36.14 -30.39
C LYS A 207 7.07 35.92 -31.90
N PHE A 208 6.35 34.91 -32.38
CA PHE A 208 6.17 34.67 -33.80
C PHE A 208 5.45 35.83 -34.47
N ALA A 209 4.37 36.34 -33.89
CA ALA A 209 3.67 37.52 -34.44
C ALA A 209 4.54 38.78 -34.47
N ALA A 210 5.40 38.99 -33.44
CA ALA A 210 6.34 40.09 -33.43
C ALA A 210 7.42 39.95 -34.53
N MET A 211 7.93 38.73 -34.72
CA MET A 211 8.88 38.41 -35.76
C MET A 211 8.31 38.59 -37.16
N GLU A 212 7.08 38.13 -37.41
CA GLU A 212 6.36 38.28 -38.64
C GLU A 212 6.15 39.79 -38.98
N LYS A 213 5.75 40.57 -37.97
CA LYS A 213 5.63 42.02 -38.11
C LYS A 213 6.99 42.71 -38.41
N ALA A 214 8.09 42.25 -37.83
CA ALA A 214 9.42 42.76 -38.11
C ALA A 214 9.87 42.42 -39.54
N ILE A 215 9.65 41.19 -40.00
CA ILE A 215 9.92 40.76 -41.39
C ILE A 215 9.09 41.59 -42.39
N SER A 216 7.80 41.79 -42.12
CA SER A 216 6.95 42.61 -42.96
C SER A 216 7.48 44.05 -43.09
N ARG A 217 7.89 44.67 -41.98
CA ARG A 217 8.51 46.01 -42.01
C ARG A 217 9.80 46.02 -42.80
N MET A 218 10.65 45.01 -42.64
CA MET A 218 11.92 44.89 -43.35
C MET A 218 11.71 44.77 -44.89
N ASN A 219 10.68 43.98 -45.29
CA ASN A 219 10.30 43.84 -46.69
C ASN A 219 9.77 45.16 -47.28
N GLN A 220 8.97 45.91 -46.51
CA GLN A 220 8.51 47.25 -46.93
C GLN A 220 9.68 48.22 -47.08
N GLN A 221 10.66 48.26 -46.16
CA GLN A 221 11.84 49.08 -46.24
C GLN A 221 12.72 48.70 -47.44
N SER A 222 12.92 47.40 -47.69
CA SER A 222 13.65 46.90 -48.85
C SER A 222 12.97 47.31 -50.18
N GLY A 223 11.67 47.19 -50.27
CA GLY A 223 10.89 47.64 -51.43
C GLY A 223 11.01 49.14 -51.67
N TRP A 224 10.97 49.94 -50.60
CA TRP A 224 11.16 51.39 -50.70
C TRP A 224 12.59 51.76 -51.18
N LEU A 225 13.64 51.12 -50.67
CA LEU A 225 15.03 51.30 -51.07
C LEU A 225 15.24 50.93 -52.57
N MET A 226 14.65 49.81 -53.02
CA MET A 226 14.67 49.42 -54.43
C MET A 226 14.02 50.49 -55.35
N GLN A 227 12.93 51.05 -54.93
CA GLN A 227 12.24 52.11 -55.69
C GLN A 227 13.07 53.40 -55.79
N GLN A 228 13.84 53.73 -54.73
CA GLN A 228 14.76 54.89 -54.75
C GLN A 228 16.02 54.65 -55.58
N SER A 229 16.52 53.44 -55.67
CA SER A 229 17.76 53.10 -56.44
C SER A 229 17.50 53.00 -57.96
N MET A 230 16.22 52.97 -58.37
CA MET A 230 15.80 52.92 -59.79
C MET A 230 15.47 54.30 -60.39
N LYS A 231 15.62 55.37 -59.62
CA LYS A 231 15.53 56.75 -60.07
C LYS A 231 16.92 57.36 -60.23
#